data_a1a91ca7b2fe9b38db0b6d3a3e0cf8ac
#
_entry.id   a1a91ca7b2fe9b38db0b6d3a3e0cf8ac
#
_cell.length_a   1.000
_cell.length_b   1.000
_cell.length_c   1.000
_cell.angle_alpha   90.00
_cell.angle_beta   90.00
_cell.angle_gamma   90.00
#
_symmetry.space_group_name_H-M   'P 1'
#
loop_
_entity.id
_entity.type
_entity.pdbx_description
1 polymer ?
#
loop_
_entity_poly.entity_id
_entity_poly.type
_entity_poly.pdbx_seq_one_letter_code
_entity_poly.pdbx_strand_id
1 'polypeptide(L)'
;MLSKIGKWKIIAIESGNFKLDGGAMMGSVPKVLWNKTNPADKLNRIDLAMRCVLLDDGENIVLIETGIGNKFDTKFSSIFEINNKSNTLSDTLQLYGYIHSNVTHVIMTHLHFDHSGGATTIDDNGELITTFPNAKY
;
A
#
# COMPACT_ATOMS: atom_id res chain seq x y z
N MET A 1 0.84 13.37 -6.69
CA MET A 1 0.13 14.66 -6.91
C MET A 1 -0.06 15.29 -5.54
N LEU A 2 0.28 16.57 -5.41
CA LEU A 2 0.08 17.35 -4.18
C LEU A 2 -1.20 18.16 -4.33
N SER A 3 -2.14 17.99 -3.40
CA SER A 3 -3.34 18.83 -3.33
C SER A 3 -3.54 19.36 -1.92
N LYS A 4 -4.41 20.36 -1.75
CA LYS A 4 -4.70 20.97 -0.45
C LYS A 4 -6.21 21.12 -0.26
N ILE A 5 -6.71 20.71 0.90
CA ILE A 5 -8.11 20.91 1.29
C ILE A 5 -8.11 21.53 2.69
N GLY A 6 -8.55 22.78 2.79
CA GLY A 6 -8.45 23.55 4.02
C GLY A 6 -6.99 23.67 4.49
N LYS A 7 -6.68 23.25 5.73
CA LYS A 7 -5.32 23.20 6.27
C LYS A 7 -4.51 21.96 5.83
N TRP A 8 -5.16 20.92 5.32
CA TRP A 8 -4.54 19.65 5.00
C TRP A 8 -3.82 19.66 3.66
N LYS A 9 -2.54 19.33 3.66
CA LYS A 9 -1.77 18.92 2.51
C LYS A 9 -2.07 17.45 2.25
N ILE A 10 -2.42 17.09 1.01
CA ILE A 10 -2.79 15.72 0.63
C ILE A 10 -1.76 15.20 -0.36
N ILE A 11 -1.18 14.05 -0.06
CA ILE A 11 -0.14 13.42 -0.87
C ILE A 11 -0.57 11.98 -1.14
N ALA A 12 -0.62 11.60 -2.42
CA ALA A 12 -0.72 10.20 -2.81
C ALA A 12 0.64 9.52 -2.63
N ILE A 13 0.67 8.45 -1.87
CA ILE A 13 1.85 7.66 -1.57
C ILE A 13 1.73 6.32 -2.30
N GLU A 14 2.57 6.09 -3.28
CA GLU A 14 2.69 4.77 -3.91
C GLU A 14 3.38 3.81 -2.92
N SER A 15 2.86 2.61 -2.80
CA SER A 15 3.40 1.60 -1.86
C SER A 15 3.68 0.25 -2.54
N GLY A 16 3.84 0.26 -3.87
CA GLY A 16 4.16 -0.89 -4.68
C GLY A 16 3.02 -1.38 -5.57
N ASN A 17 3.25 -2.52 -6.21
CA ASN A 17 2.30 -3.17 -7.10
C ASN A 17 2.22 -4.66 -6.77
N PHE A 18 1.09 -5.26 -7.08
CA PHE A 18 0.84 -6.69 -6.94
C PHE A 18 -0.21 -7.14 -7.96
N LYS A 19 -0.50 -8.44 -8.00
CA LYS A 19 -1.52 -8.98 -8.90
C LYS A 19 -2.55 -9.81 -8.17
N LEU A 20 -3.80 -9.70 -8.62
CA LEU A 20 -4.91 -10.56 -8.21
C LEU A 20 -5.62 -11.16 -9.42
N ASP A 21 -6.36 -12.26 -9.20
CA ASP A 21 -7.21 -12.85 -10.24
C ASP A 21 -8.23 -11.82 -10.76
N GLY A 22 -8.21 -11.58 -12.06
CA GLY A 22 -9.07 -10.60 -12.70
C GLY A 22 -10.55 -10.95 -12.61
N GLY A 23 -10.89 -12.22 -12.59
CA GLY A 23 -12.28 -12.66 -12.41
C GLY A 23 -12.78 -12.36 -10.99
N ALA A 24 -11.95 -12.61 -9.97
CA ALA A 24 -12.30 -12.28 -8.60
C ALA A 24 -12.48 -10.77 -8.40
N MET A 25 -11.63 -9.95 -9.04
CA MET A 25 -11.70 -8.48 -8.93
C MET A 25 -12.86 -7.88 -9.71
N MET A 26 -13.17 -8.41 -10.88
CA MET A 26 -14.20 -7.87 -11.79
C MET A 26 -15.58 -8.50 -11.58
N GLY A 27 -15.68 -9.54 -10.76
CA GLY A 27 -16.92 -10.18 -10.37
C GLY A 27 -17.71 -10.70 -11.58
N SER A 28 -18.95 -10.25 -11.73
CA SER A 28 -19.85 -10.69 -12.82
C SER A 28 -19.56 -10.05 -14.18
N VAL A 29 -18.61 -9.12 -14.28
CA VAL A 29 -18.26 -8.48 -15.55
C VAL A 29 -17.53 -9.49 -16.44
N PRO A 30 -17.98 -9.75 -17.69
CA PRO A 30 -17.31 -10.70 -18.57
C PRO A 30 -15.86 -10.33 -18.90
N LYS A 31 -14.96 -11.32 -18.88
CA LYS A 31 -13.53 -11.12 -19.17
C LYS A 31 -13.29 -10.40 -20.49
N VAL A 32 -14.07 -10.70 -21.54
CA VAL A 32 -13.95 -10.05 -22.85
C VAL A 32 -14.11 -8.52 -22.79
N LEU A 33 -14.77 -8.00 -21.77
CA LEU A 33 -14.94 -6.58 -21.54
C LEU A 33 -13.79 -6.01 -20.74
N TRP A 34 -13.53 -6.50 -19.52
CA TRP A 34 -12.53 -5.93 -18.63
C TRP A 34 -11.09 -6.17 -19.07
N ASN A 35 -10.81 -7.25 -19.78
CA ASN A 35 -9.46 -7.54 -20.26
C ASN A 35 -8.93 -6.53 -21.31
N LYS A 36 -9.81 -5.69 -21.86
CA LYS A 36 -9.42 -4.61 -22.79
C LYS A 36 -8.71 -3.46 -22.07
N THR A 37 -9.10 -3.21 -20.83
CA THR A 37 -8.55 -2.11 -20.00
C THR A 37 -7.60 -2.62 -18.92
N ASN A 38 -7.78 -3.87 -18.49
CA ASN A 38 -6.98 -4.53 -17.47
C ASN A 38 -6.50 -5.89 -17.98
N PRO A 39 -5.48 -5.93 -18.86
CA PRO A 39 -5.02 -7.17 -19.47
C PRO A 39 -4.55 -8.17 -18.41
N ALA A 40 -5.09 -9.38 -18.47
CA ALA A 40 -4.69 -10.45 -17.57
C ALA A 40 -3.44 -11.19 -18.08
N ASP A 41 -2.60 -11.63 -17.16
CA ASP A 41 -1.49 -12.54 -17.44
C ASP A 41 -1.99 -13.98 -17.70
N LYS A 42 -1.03 -14.92 -17.90
CA LYS A 42 -1.33 -16.34 -18.16
C LYS A 42 -2.07 -17.04 -17.01
N LEU A 43 -2.00 -16.51 -15.80
CA LEU A 43 -2.67 -16.99 -14.61
C LEU A 43 -3.98 -16.23 -14.33
N ASN A 44 -4.49 -15.47 -15.29
CA ASN A 44 -5.68 -14.63 -15.17
C ASN A 44 -5.56 -13.48 -14.16
N ARG A 45 -4.34 -13.09 -13.75
CA ARG A 45 -4.10 -12.01 -12.80
C ARG A 45 -3.97 -10.68 -13.52
N ILE A 46 -4.48 -9.62 -12.92
CA ILE A 46 -4.36 -8.22 -13.37
C ILE A 46 -3.45 -7.44 -12.45
N ASP A 47 -2.80 -6.41 -13.00
CA ASP A 47 -1.96 -5.49 -12.22
C ASP A 47 -2.80 -4.57 -11.35
N LEU A 48 -2.42 -4.43 -10.09
CA LEU A 48 -3.01 -3.54 -9.11
C LEU A 48 -1.92 -2.67 -8.46
N ALA A 49 -2.19 -1.39 -8.34
CA ALA A 49 -1.32 -0.46 -7.61
C ALA A 49 -1.81 -0.31 -6.17
N MET A 50 -0.88 -0.38 -5.22
CA MET A 50 -1.15 -0.05 -3.82
C MET A 50 -0.90 1.43 -3.61
N ARG A 51 -1.93 2.17 -3.23
CA ARG A 51 -1.86 3.60 -2.96
C ARG A 51 -2.38 3.92 -1.58
N CYS A 52 -1.57 4.64 -0.84
CA CYS A 52 -1.90 5.20 0.45
C CYS A 52 -2.11 6.71 0.31
N VAL A 53 -2.72 7.34 1.29
CA VAL A 53 -2.87 8.78 1.34
C VAL A 53 -2.22 9.32 2.60
N LEU A 54 -1.30 10.27 2.43
CA LEU A 54 -0.74 11.02 3.54
C LEU A 54 -1.43 12.38 3.63
N LEU A 55 -1.88 12.72 4.84
CA LEU A 55 -2.46 14.02 5.18
C LEU A 55 -1.55 14.70 6.20
N ASP A 56 -1.21 15.96 5.95
CA ASP A 56 -0.35 16.76 6.84
C ASP A 56 -1.00 18.13 7.07
N ASP A 57 -1.25 18.49 8.33
CA ASP A 57 -1.79 19.80 8.72
C ASP A 57 -0.77 20.68 9.48
N GLY A 58 0.49 20.21 9.56
CA GLY A 58 1.59 20.85 10.27
C GLY A 58 1.77 20.36 11.71
N GLU A 59 0.76 19.73 12.30
CA GLU A 59 0.81 19.14 13.66
C GLU A 59 0.64 17.62 13.61
N ASN A 60 -0.29 17.16 12.76
CA ASN A 60 -0.60 15.75 12.61
C ASN A 60 -0.22 15.28 11.21
N ILE A 61 0.42 14.13 11.16
CA ILE A 61 0.72 13.41 9.92
C ILE A 61 -0.06 12.10 9.97
N VAL A 62 -1.13 12.04 9.15
CA VAL A 62 -2.06 10.91 9.12
C VAL A 62 -1.80 10.11 7.85
N LEU A 63 -1.52 8.83 8.00
CA LEU A 63 -1.40 7.89 6.89
C LEU A 63 -2.66 7.03 6.80
N ILE A 64 -3.34 7.06 5.65
CA ILE A 64 -4.47 6.19 5.35
C ILE A 64 -3.97 5.04 4.49
N GLU A 65 -4.14 3.81 4.95
CA GLU A 65 -3.58 2.56 4.44
C GLU A 65 -2.06 2.47 4.62
N THR A 66 -1.54 1.25 4.54
CA THR A 66 -0.11 0.98 4.73
C THR A 66 0.51 0.12 3.62
N GLY A 67 -0.29 -0.27 2.63
CA GLY A 67 0.15 -1.23 1.62
C GLY A 67 0.39 -2.62 2.20
N ILE A 68 1.07 -3.45 1.41
CA ILE A 68 1.29 -4.87 1.75
C ILE A 68 2.46 -5.09 2.73
N GLY A 69 3.40 -4.13 2.82
CA GLY A 69 4.63 -4.32 3.61
C GLY A 69 5.61 -5.30 2.96
N ASN A 70 6.54 -5.83 3.79
CA ASN A 70 7.68 -6.63 3.31
C ASN A 70 7.87 -7.97 4.04
N LYS A 71 6.94 -8.36 4.90
CA LYS A 71 7.08 -9.53 5.78
C LYS A 71 6.54 -10.85 5.23
N PHE A 72 6.04 -10.85 4.00
CA PHE A 72 5.50 -12.05 3.36
C PHE A 72 6.63 -12.93 2.80
N ASP A 73 6.42 -14.25 2.88
CA ASP A 73 7.35 -15.23 2.34
C ASP A 73 7.41 -15.22 0.80
N THR A 74 8.40 -15.94 0.27
CA THR A 74 8.63 -16.03 -1.18
C THR A 74 7.45 -16.68 -1.92
N LYS A 75 6.76 -17.65 -1.30
CA LYS A 75 5.62 -18.32 -1.90
C LYS A 75 4.44 -17.36 -2.07
N PHE A 76 4.09 -16.65 -0.99
CA PHE A 76 3.04 -15.63 -1.02
C PHE A 76 3.38 -14.52 -2.04
N SER A 77 4.60 -14.01 -2.00
CA SER A 77 5.07 -12.98 -2.93
C SER A 77 4.99 -13.44 -4.39
N SER A 78 5.25 -14.71 -4.68
CA SER A 78 5.14 -15.30 -6.03
C SER A 78 3.68 -15.43 -6.49
N ILE A 79 2.76 -15.85 -5.61
CA ILE A 79 1.33 -15.99 -5.93
C ILE A 79 0.75 -14.64 -6.39
N PHE A 80 1.04 -13.59 -5.64
CA PHE A 80 0.52 -12.26 -5.89
C PHE A 80 1.46 -11.37 -6.72
N GLU A 81 2.60 -11.91 -7.16
CA GLU A 81 3.63 -11.18 -7.94
C GLU A 81 3.93 -9.80 -7.33
N ILE A 82 4.19 -9.80 -6.01
CA ILE A 82 4.42 -8.58 -5.25
C ILE A 82 5.73 -7.94 -5.70
N ASN A 83 5.67 -6.70 -6.15
CA ASN A 83 6.83 -5.91 -6.52
C ASN A 83 7.13 -4.86 -5.45
N ASN A 84 8.06 -5.19 -4.54
CA ASN A 84 8.57 -4.31 -3.49
C ASN A 84 9.98 -3.78 -3.79
N LYS A 85 10.42 -3.84 -5.05
CA LYS A 85 11.78 -3.41 -5.44
C LYS A 85 11.87 -1.92 -5.76
N SER A 86 10.75 -1.28 -6.03
CA SER A 86 10.68 0.13 -6.37
C SER A 86 9.35 0.73 -5.89
N ASN A 87 9.36 2.02 -5.61
CA ASN A 87 8.19 2.76 -5.13
C ASN A 87 7.57 2.13 -3.88
N THR A 88 8.42 1.67 -2.94
CA THR A 88 7.92 1.20 -1.65
C THR A 88 7.29 2.34 -0.86
N LEU A 89 6.50 2.01 0.14
CA LEU A 89 5.94 3.02 1.05
C LEU A 89 7.03 3.92 1.64
N SER A 90 8.16 3.32 2.08
CA SER A 90 9.30 4.05 2.63
C SER A 90 9.95 4.99 1.63
N ASP A 91 10.21 4.52 0.40
CA ASP A 91 10.82 5.33 -0.64
C ASP A 91 9.95 6.54 -0.98
N THR A 92 8.64 6.31 -1.11
CA THR A 92 7.71 7.39 -1.46
C THR A 92 7.52 8.38 -0.30
N LEU A 93 7.48 7.92 0.94
CA LEU A 93 7.47 8.82 2.10
C LEU A 93 8.73 9.70 2.10
N GLN A 94 9.92 9.11 1.92
CA GLN A 94 11.19 9.83 1.88
C GLN A 94 11.24 10.85 0.74
N LEU A 95 10.72 10.52 -0.44
CA LEU A 95 10.64 11.45 -1.57
C LEU A 95 9.88 12.74 -1.22
N TYR A 96 8.90 12.67 -0.32
CA TYR A 96 8.16 13.82 0.16
C TYR A 96 8.68 14.41 1.48
N GLY A 97 9.81 13.91 1.99
CA GLY A 97 10.47 14.40 3.20
C GLY A 97 9.91 13.84 4.51
N TYR A 98 9.22 12.69 4.45
CA TYR A 98 8.70 12.00 5.62
C TYR A 98 9.43 10.68 5.88
N ILE A 99 9.49 10.29 7.15
CA ILE A 99 9.94 8.96 7.59
C ILE A 99 8.85 8.32 8.46
N HIS A 100 8.95 7.03 8.73
CA HIS A 100 7.95 6.28 9.50
C HIS A 100 7.63 6.91 10.87
N SER A 101 8.64 7.43 11.56
CA SER A 101 8.47 8.08 12.88
C SER A 101 7.80 9.45 12.83
N ASN A 102 7.62 10.04 11.65
CA ASN A 102 6.85 11.28 11.51
C ASN A 102 5.34 11.02 11.55
N VAL A 103 4.88 9.82 11.18
CA VAL A 103 3.46 9.48 11.16
C VAL A 103 2.91 9.46 12.57
N THR A 104 1.87 10.25 12.81
CA THR A 104 1.21 10.39 14.12
C THR A 104 -0.05 9.54 14.25
N HIS A 105 -0.70 9.23 13.12
CA HIS A 105 -1.92 8.42 13.07
C HIS A 105 -1.89 7.54 11.82
N VAL A 106 -2.36 6.31 11.98
CA VAL A 106 -2.61 5.38 10.87
C VAL A 106 -4.08 5.01 10.87
N ILE A 107 -4.73 5.14 9.70
CA ILE A 107 -6.14 4.79 9.52
C ILE A 107 -6.22 3.66 8.49
N MET A 108 -6.83 2.53 8.87
CA MET A 108 -7.13 1.43 7.98
C MET A 108 -8.59 1.50 7.54
N THR A 109 -8.85 1.42 6.24
CA THR A 109 -10.23 1.29 5.75
C THR A 109 -10.76 -0.11 6.02
N HIS A 110 -9.88 -1.12 5.88
CA HIS A 110 -10.15 -2.52 6.20
C HIS A 110 -8.84 -3.31 6.34
N LEU A 111 -8.94 -4.60 6.71
CA LEU A 111 -7.78 -5.41 7.09
C LEU A 111 -7.34 -6.42 6.01
N HIS A 112 -7.62 -6.22 4.74
CA HIS A 112 -6.99 -7.01 3.69
C HIS A 112 -5.49 -6.74 3.64
N PHE A 113 -4.73 -7.76 3.24
CA PHE A 113 -3.27 -7.78 3.32
C PHE A 113 -2.58 -6.65 2.53
N ASP A 114 -3.16 -6.24 1.42
CA ASP A 114 -2.68 -5.16 0.55
C ASP A 114 -2.95 -3.75 1.09
N HIS A 115 -3.79 -3.64 2.13
CA HIS A 115 -4.09 -2.40 2.85
C HIS A 115 -3.39 -2.31 4.20
N SER A 116 -3.41 -3.40 4.98
CA SER A 116 -2.94 -3.41 6.36
C SER A 116 -1.61 -4.11 6.57
N GLY A 117 -1.09 -4.81 5.56
CA GLY A 117 0.13 -5.60 5.70
C GLY A 117 1.35 -4.80 6.13
N GLY A 118 1.47 -3.55 5.68
CA GLY A 118 2.57 -2.66 6.04
C GLY A 118 2.43 -1.98 7.42
N ALA A 119 1.34 -2.20 8.17
CA ALA A 119 1.17 -1.66 9.51
C ALA A 119 2.21 -2.21 10.50
N THR A 120 2.71 -3.41 10.24
CA THR A 120 3.74 -4.07 11.03
C THR A 120 4.91 -4.50 10.14
N THR A 121 6.10 -4.58 10.73
CA THR A 121 7.33 -5.05 10.11
C THR A 121 8.05 -6.00 11.05
N ILE A 122 9.08 -6.68 10.55
CA ILE A 122 9.94 -7.54 11.36
C ILE A 122 11.23 -6.77 11.62
N ASP A 123 11.65 -6.68 12.88
CA ASP A 123 12.89 -6.04 13.29
C ASP A 123 14.12 -6.95 13.07
N ASP A 124 15.32 -6.43 13.40
CA ASP A 124 16.58 -7.15 13.24
C ASP A 124 16.69 -8.39 14.14
N ASN A 125 15.85 -8.52 15.18
CA ASN A 125 15.78 -9.68 16.07
C ASN A 125 14.76 -10.73 15.58
N GLY A 126 14.02 -10.43 14.51
CA GLY A 126 12.96 -11.27 13.98
C GLY A 126 11.60 -11.07 14.67
N GLU A 127 11.45 -10.04 15.48
CA GLU A 127 10.22 -9.74 16.21
C GLU A 127 9.29 -8.86 15.40
N LEU A 128 7.98 -9.11 15.53
CA LEU A 128 6.96 -8.32 14.88
C LEU A 128 6.73 -7.02 15.65
N ILE A 129 7.02 -5.90 15.02
CA ILE A 129 6.86 -4.56 15.58
C ILE A 129 5.95 -3.69 14.70
N THR A 130 5.45 -2.57 15.24
CA THR A 130 4.73 -1.57 14.47
C THR A 130 5.68 -0.83 13.52
N THR A 131 5.26 -0.65 12.27
CA THR A 131 6.06 0.10 11.26
C THR A 131 6.15 1.60 11.60
N PHE A 132 5.11 2.15 12.22
CA PHE A 132 5.02 3.56 12.56
C PHE A 132 5.04 3.72 14.09
N PRO A 133 6.24 3.84 14.70
CA PRO A 133 6.40 3.70 16.16
C PRO A 133 5.70 4.80 16.97
N ASN A 134 5.45 5.96 16.38
CA ASN A 134 4.81 7.10 17.05
C ASN A 134 3.32 7.24 16.73
N ALA A 135 2.78 6.35 15.88
CA ALA A 135 1.41 6.46 15.43
C ALA A 135 0.40 5.83 16.40
N LYS A 136 -0.78 6.42 16.46
CA LYS A 136 -2.01 5.76 16.95
C LYS A 136 -2.66 5.04 15.77
N TYR A 137 -3.10 3.79 16.01
CA TYR A 137 -3.75 2.94 15.00
C TYR A 137 -5.24 2.84 15.29
#